data_d18299138993e627bcd71bb7cf74cf16
#
_entry.id   d18299138993e627bcd71bb7cf74cf16
#
_cell.length_a   1.000
_cell.length_b   1.000
_cell.length_c   1.000
_cell.angle_alpha   90.00
_cell.angle_beta   90.00
_cell.angle_gamma   90.00
#
_symmetry.space_group_name_H-M   'P 1'
#
loop_
_entity.id
_entity.type
_entity.pdbx_description
1 polymer ?
#
loop_
_entity_poly.entity_id
_entity_poly.type
_entity_poly.pdbx_seq_one_letter_code
_entity_poly.pdbx_strand_id
1 'polypeptide(L)'
;MIQLKTFYFNPYRECTYVLWEAGKQECVLIDAGMYGEREEERLRTFLSSEKLVPIALLITHTHTDHVCGIDFVQQSYGISPIVFPTEGELEAGGMHFQVLRTPGHKEDSVCYYLPSEKWLFTGDTLFQESIGRTDLPGGDMGMLIRSLKKLTTLPDDTTVYPGHGYSTTIGHEKDYNPYL
;
A
#
# COMPACT_ATOMS: atom_id res chain seq x y z
N MET A 1 -1.11 12.44 -15.57
CA MET A 1 0.10 12.00 -14.84
C MET A 1 -0.27 11.86 -13.38
N ILE A 2 -0.07 10.68 -12.82
CA ILE A 2 -0.33 10.41 -11.41
C ILE A 2 0.86 10.90 -10.59
N GLN A 3 0.58 11.54 -9.46
CA GLN A 3 1.52 11.99 -8.45
C GLN A 3 1.45 11.05 -7.27
N LEU A 4 2.56 10.91 -6.53
CA LEU A 4 2.66 10.08 -5.35
C LEU A 4 3.41 10.82 -4.25
N LYS A 5 2.89 10.74 -3.03
CA LYS A 5 3.55 11.18 -1.80
C LYS A 5 3.58 10.03 -0.82
N THR A 6 4.77 9.71 -0.32
CA THR A 6 4.96 8.74 0.77
C THR A 6 5.07 9.46 2.09
N PHE A 7 4.34 8.98 3.09
CA PHE A 7 4.52 9.32 4.50
C PHE A 7 5.08 8.11 5.24
N TYR A 8 5.92 8.41 6.22
CA TYR A 8 6.41 7.41 7.18
C TYR A 8 5.78 7.73 8.52
N PHE A 9 4.92 6.82 8.99
CA PHE A 9 4.15 6.99 10.21
C PHE A 9 4.52 5.92 11.24
N ASN A 10 4.09 6.12 12.48
CA ASN A 10 4.29 5.29 13.65
C ASN A 10 5.75 4.89 13.91
N PRO A 11 6.07 4.24 15.06
CA PRO A 11 7.43 3.82 15.39
C PRO A 11 8.03 2.78 14.42
N TYR A 12 7.19 2.05 13.69
CA TYR A 12 7.62 1.04 12.71
C TYR A 12 7.95 1.64 11.35
N ARG A 13 7.74 2.98 11.16
CA ARG A 13 7.95 3.69 9.90
C ARG A 13 7.14 3.10 8.74
N GLU A 14 5.88 2.76 9.04
CA GLU A 14 4.93 2.33 8.03
C GLU A 14 4.82 3.36 6.90
N CYS A 15 4.65 2.89 5.67
CA CYS A 15 4.54 3.70 4.47
C CYS A 15 3.07 3.88 4.07
N THR A 16 2.47 5.00 4.48
CA THR A 16 1.17 5.46 3.95
C THR A 16 1.39 6.25 2.66
N TYR A 17 0.66 5.91 1.61
CA TYR A 17 0.79 6.55 0.30
C TYR A 17 -0.43 7.42 -0.02
N VAL A 18 -0.19 8.58 -0.62
CA VAL A 18 -1.22 9.46 -1.19
C VAL A 18 -1.00 9.54 -2.69
N LEU A 19 -2.02 9.17 -3.48
CA LEU A 19 -1.99 9.21 -4.94
C LEU A 19 -3.05 10.16 -5.47
N TRP A 20 -2.69 10.98 -6.46
CA TRP A 20 -3.65 11.87 -7.13
C TRP A 20 -3.24 12.14 -8.57
N GLU A 21 -4.20 12.46 -9.42
CA GLU A 21 -3.90 12.92 -10.77
C GLU A 21 -3.58 14.42 -10.76
N ALA A 22 -2.49 14.81 -11.41
CA ALA A 22 -2.08 16.21 -11.51
C ALA A 22 -3.23 17.08 -12.06
N GLY A 23 -3.56 18.14 -11.33
CA GLY A 23 -4.66 19.04 -11.67
C GLY A 23 -6.02 18.64 -11.12
N LYS A 24 -6.17 17.45 -10.51
CA LYS A 24 -7.38 17.05 -9.76
C LYS A 24 -7.20 17.27 -8.26
N GLN A 25 -8.33 17.43 -7.56
CA GLN A 25 -8.34 17.56 -6.10
C GLN A 25 -8.59 16.22 -5.38
N GLU A 26 -9.12 15.24 -6.08
CA GLU A 26 -9.38 13.92 -5.52
C GLU A 26 -8.09 13.12 -5.36
N CYS A 27 -7.94 12.46 -4.21
CA CYS A 27 -6.81 11.56 -3.97
C CYS A 27 -7.25 10.23 -3.34
N VAL A 28 -6.40 9.23 -3.51
CA VAL A 28 -6.53 7.89 -2.93
C VAL A 28 -5.44 7.70 -1.89
N LEU A 29 -5.81 7.19 -0.74
CA LEU A 29 -4.87 6.77 0.30
C LEU A 29 -4.66 5.25 0.20
N ILE A 30 -3.41 4.81 0.39
CA ILE A 30 -3.08 3.39 0.57
C ILE A 30 -2.43 3.26 1.94
N ASP A 31 -3.05 2.46 2.78
CA ASP A 31 -2.84 2.31 4.21
C ASP A 31 -3.05 3.61 5.03
N ALA A 32 -3.14 3.48 6.33
CA ALA A 32 -3.39 4.58 7.25
C ALA A 32 -2.67 4.33 8.58
N GLY A 33 -1.34 4.49 8.55
CA GLY A 33 -0.47 4.17 9.68
C GLY A 33 -0.29 5.32 10.69
N MET A 34 -1.03 6.43 10.57
CA MET A 34 -0.90 7.57 11.48
C MET A 34 -1.19 7.15 12.91
N TYR A 35 -0.25 7.44 13.82
CA TYR A 35 -0.37 7.17 15.24
C TYR A 35 -0.32 8.47 16.04
N GLY A 36 -1.51 8.92 16.44
CA GLY A 36 -1.71 10.11 17.25
C GLY A 36 -1.72 11.43 16.45
N GLU A 37 -2.19 12.47 17.13
CA GLU A 37 -2.55 13.78 16.57
C GLU A 37 -1.43 14.43 15.74
N ARG A 38 -0.17 14.27 16.14
CA ARG A 38 0.97 14.86 15.41
C ARG A 38 1.11 14.30 13.99
N GLU A 39 0.89 13.01 13.81
CA GLU A 39 1.01 12.36 12.51
C GLU A 39 -0.23 12.59 11.66
N GLU A 40 -1.41 12.60 12.29
CA GLU A 40 -2.68 13.00 11.66
C GLU A 40 -2.59 14.43 11.11
N GLU A 41 -2.04 15.36 11.89
CA GLU A 41 -1.85 16.75 11.46
C GLU A 41 -0.86 16.88 10.30
N ARG A 42 0.18 16.05 10.23
CA ARG A 42 1.09 16.01 9.09
C ARG A 42 0.38 15.65 7.79
N LEU A 43 -0.50 14.64 7.82
CA LEU A 43 -1.32 14.27 6.66
C LEU A 43 -2.30 15.39 6.32
N ARG A 44 -3.05 15.91 7.30
CA ARG A 44 -4.02 16.99 7.13
C ARG A 44 -3.39 18.24 6.50
N THR A 45 -2.23 18.66 7.01
CA THR A 45 -1.48 19.82 6.50
C THR A 45 -1.09 19.63 5.04
N PHE A 46 -0.56 18.45 4.67
CA PHE A 46 -0.21 18.15 3.29
C PHE A 46 -1.44 18.19 2.38
N LEU A 47 -2.50 17.48 2.73
CA LEU A 47 -3.73 17.44 1.94
C LEU A 47 -4.31 18.85 1.73
N SER A 48 -4.31 19.68 2.78
CA SER A 48 -4.76 21.07 2.68
C SER A 48 -3.87 21.93 1.79
N SER A 49 -2.54 21.81 1.90
CA SER A 49 -1.60 22.59 1.08
C SER A 49 -1.70 22.26 -0.40
N GLU A 50 -1.91 20.99 -0.73
CA GLU A 50 -2.11 20.51 -2.11
C GLU A 50 -3.58 20.63 -2.59
N LYS A 51 -4.49 21.07 -1.71
CA LYS A 51 -5.95 21.12 -1.95
C LYS A 51 -6.53 19.76 -2.35
N LEU A 52 -6.03 18.70 -1.73
CA LEU A 52 -6.46 17.33 -1.98
C LEU A 52 -7.55 16.90 -1.01
N VAL A 53 -8.50 16.13 -1.53
CA VAL A 53 -9.61 15.54 -0.77
C VAL A 53 -9.53 14.02 -0.95
N PRO A 54 -9.26 13.25 0.12
CA PRO A 54 -9.32 11.80 0.07
C PRO A 54 -10.73 11.33 -0.27
N ILE A 55 -10.83 10.44 -1.27
CA ILE A 55 -12.11 9.84 -1.69
C ILE A 55 -12.13 8.33 -1.57
N ALA A 56 -10.97 7.71 -1.37
CA ALA A 56 -10.84 6.28 -1.11
C ALA A 56 -9.65 6.03 -0.18
N LEU A 57 -9.78 4.98 0.64
CA LEU A 57 -8.73 4.44 1.49
C LEU A 57 -8.63 2.93 1.21
N LEU A 58 -7.53 2.51 0.59
CA LEU A 58 -7.22 1.13 0.26
C LEU A 58 -6.31 0.55 1.34
N ILE A 59 -6.67 -0.58 1.92
CA ILE A 59 -5.88 -1.23 2.97
C ILE A 59 -5.19 -2.47 2.40
N THR A 60 -3.87 -2.57 2.58
CA THR A 60 -3.09 -3.72 2.13
C THR A 60 -3.32 -4.93 3.01
N HIS A 61 -3.35 -4.74 4.32
CA HIS A 61 -3.66 -5.77 5.33
C HIS A 61 -3.95 -5.12 6.69
N THR A 62 -4.49 -5.88 7.63
CA THR A 62 -5.01 -5.32 8.90
C THR A 62 -4.08 -5.48 10.09
N HIS A 63 -2.75 -5.41 9.92
CA HIS A 63 -1.87 -5.19 11.08
C HIS A 63 -2.04 -3.76 11.60
N THR A 64 -1.90 -3.61 12.91
CA THR A 64 -2.24 -2.36 13.61
C THR A 64 -1.53 -1.14 13.05
N ASP A 65 -0.28 -1.26 12.68
CA ASP A 65 0.54 -0.17 12.14
C ASP A 65 0.10 0.30 10.76
N HIS A 66 -0.67 -0.49 10.00
CA HIS A 66 -1.26 -0.11 8.72
C HIS A 66 -2.68 0.47 8.83
N VAL A 67 -3.33 0.31 9.97
CA VAL A 67 -4.76 0.64 10.14
C VAL A 67 -5.04 1.58 11.31
N CYS A 68 -4.06 1.94 12.13
CA CYS A 68 -4.29 2.73 13.34
C CYS A 68 -4.82 4.15 13.07
N GLY A 69 -4.67 4.68 11.87
CA GLY A 69 -5.21 5.98 11.45
C GLY A 69 -6.58 5.92 10.76
N ILE A 70 -7.20 4.74 10.65
CA ILE A 70 -8.51 4.59 9.95
C ILE A 70 -9.58 5.49 10.56
N ASP A 71 -9.70 5.51 11.89
CA ASP A 71 -10.71 6.31 12.57
C ASP A 71 -10.55 7.80 12.26
N PHE A 72 -9.32 8.29 12.23
CA PHE A 72 -9.02 9.67 11.82
C PHE A 72 -9.48 9.94 10.39
N VAL A 73 -9.16 9.05 9.44
CA VAL A 73 -9.54 9.22 8.03
C VAL A 73 -11.06 9.19 7.87
N GLN A 74 -11.75 8.26 8.53
CA GLN A 74 -13.22 8.17 8.49
C GLN A 74 -13.90 9.41 9.07
N GLN A 75 -13.43 9.88 10.23
CA GLN A 75 -14.02 11.05 10.90
C GLN A 75 -13.74 12.36 10.16
N SER A 76 -12.55 12.49 9.57
CA SER A 76 -12.14 13.74 8.91
C SER A 76 -12.67 13.87 7.48
N TYR A 77 -12.80 12.76 6.75
CA TYR A 77 -13.12 12.77 5.31
C TYR A 77 -14.38 11.98 4.94
N GLY A 78 -15.00 11.26 5.87
CA GLY A 78 -16.25 10.53 5.65
C GLY A 78 -16.13 9.30 4.74
N ILE A 79 -14.91 8.80 4.52
CA ILE A 79 -14.65 7.62 3.67
C ILE A 79 -14.46 6.37 4.51
N SER A 80 -15.00 5.25 4.05
CA SER A 80 -14.78 3.94 4.67
C SER A 80 -13.59 3.24 4.03
N PRO A 81 -12.77 2.51 4.83
CA PRO A 81 -11.67 1.76 4.27
C PRO A 81 -12.15 0.59 3.41
N ILE A 82 -11.46 0.33 2.31
CA ILE A 82 -11.62 -0.89 1.51
C ILE A 82 -10.63 -1.91 2.07
N VAL A 83 -11.16 -2.83 2.86
CA VAL A 83 -10.39 -3.89 3.52
C VAL A 83 -10.67 -5.21 2.83
N PHE A 84 -9.61 -5.97 2.52
CA PHE A 84 -9.71 -7.30 1.92
C PHE A 84 -10.61 -7.36 0.67
N PRO A 85 -10.34 -6.52 -0.34
CA PRO A 85 -11.13 -6.49 -1.55
C PRO A 85 -11.04 -7.82 -2.32
N THR A 86 -12.04 -8.07 -3.17
CA THR A 86 -12.00 -9.19 -4.11
C THR A 86 -10.85 -9.01 -5.11
N GLU A 87 -10.16 -10.09 -5.44
CA GLU A 87 -9.14 -10.07 -6.51
C GLU A 87 -9.79 -9.67 -7.84
N GLY A 88 -9.12 -8.79 -8.59
CA GLY A 88 -9.61 -8.25 -9.85
C GLY A 88 -9.41 -6.76 -9.98
N GLU A 89 -10.25 -6.11 -10.76
CA GLU A 89 -10.15 -4.67 -11.01
C GLU A 89 -10.85 -3.85 -9.92
N LEU A 90 -10.23 -2.72 -9.57
CA LEU A 90 -10.74 -1.74 -8.63
C LEU A 90 -10.51 -0.35 -9.19
N GLU A 91 -11.57 0.45 -9.30
CA GLU A 91 -11.46 1.86 -9.67
C GLU A 91 -11.55 2.73 -8.40
N ALA A 92 -10.58 3.65 -8.26
CA ALA A 92 -10.57 4.65 -7.20
C ALA A 92 -9.88 5.92 -7.68
N GLY A 93 -10.52 7.08 -7.52
CA GLY A 93 -9.97 8.39 -7.91
C GLY A 93 -9.65 8.51 -9.40
N GLY A 94 -10.38 7.82 -10.27
CA GLY A 94 -10.11 7.73 -11.71
C GLY A 94 -8.86 6.90 -12.06
N MET A 95 -8.30 6.18 -11.09
CA MET A 95 -7.20 5.24 -11.27
C MET A 95 -7.73 3.81 -11.28
N HIS A 96 -7.23 2.99 -12.22
CA HIS A 96 -7.63 1.59 -12.38
C HIS A 96 -6.55 0.68 -11.80
N PHE A 97 -6.82 0.13 -10.61
CA PHE A 97 -5.95 -0.80 -9.93
C PHE A 97 -6.33 -2.25 -10.25
N GLN A 98 -5.32 -3.12 -10.29
CA GLN A 98 -5.51 -4.56 -10.18
C GLN A 98 -5.23 -4.97 -8.73
N VAL A 99 -6.23 -5.56 -8.08
CA VAL A 99 -6.09 -6.14 -6.75
C VAL A 99 -5.54 -7.54 -6.88
N LEU A 100 -4.39 -7.78 -6.29
CA LEU A 100 -3.72 -9.09 -6.26
C LEU A 100 -3.78 -9.64 -4.84
N ARG A 101 -4.49 -10.76 -4.62
CA ARG A 101 -4.48 -11.45 -3.33
C ARG A 101 -3.10 -12.05 -3.09
N THR A 102 -2.45 -11.67 -1.98
CA THR A 102 -1.09 -12.06 -1.62
C THR A 102 -0.98 -12.53 -0.16
N PRO A 103 -1.76 -13.57 0.22
CA PRO A 103 -1.71 -14.08 1.59
C PRO A 103 -0.34 -14.67 1.91
N GLY A 104 0.02 -14.66 3.19
CA GLY A 104 1.22 -15.27 3.71
C GLY A 104 1.91 -14.49 4.81
N HIS A 105 2.08 -13.17 4.69
CA HIS A 105 2.40 -12.32 5.84
C HIS A 105 1.18 -12.24 6.78
N LYS A 106 0.02 -12.04 6.19
CA LYS A 106 -1.29 -12.13 6.83
C LYS A 106 -2.29 -12.72 5.85
N GLU A 107 -3.36 -13.34 6.33
CA GLU A 107 -4.38 -14.00 5.50
C GLU A 107 -5.17 -13.02 4.63
N ASP A 108 -5.32 -11.77 5.08
CA ASP A 108 -6.04 -10.69 4.38
C ASP A 108 -5.15 -9.84 3.47
N SER A 109 -3.86 -10.16 3.33
CA SER A 109 -2.91 -9.37 2.53
C SER A 109 -3.30 -9.30 1.05
N VAL A 110 -3.25 -8.09 0.52
CA VAL A 110 -3.41 -7.77 -0.90
C VAL A 110 -2.34 -6.80 -1.36
N CYS A 111 -1.99 -6.86 -2.63
CA CYS A 111 -1.21 -5.83 -3.31
C CYS A 111 -2.11 -5.07 -4.28
N TYR A 112 -1.85 -3.79 -4.45
CA TYR A 112 -2.53 -2.94 -5.44
C TYR A 112 -1.55 -2.60 -6.56
N TYR A 113 -1.81 -3.10 -7.76
CA TYR A 113 -1.02 -2.79 -8.95
C TYR A 113 -1.73 -1.72 -9.78
N LEU A 114 -1.03 -0.65 -10.12
CA LEU A 114 -1.50 0.43 -11.01
C LEU A 114 -0.76 0.30 -12.35
N PRO A 115 -1.35 -0.37 -13.36
CA PRO A 115 -0.67 -0.71 -14.61
C PRO A 115 -0.23 0.51 -15.43
N SER A 116 -1.00 1.61 -15.39
CA SER A 116 -0.71 2.83 -16.13
C SER A 116 0.63 3.46 -15.78
N GLU A 117 1.04 3.33 -14.52
CA GLU A 117 2.30 3.86 -13.98
C GLU A 117 3.33 2.76 -13.72
N LYS A 118 2.94 1.48 -13.84
CA LYS A 118 3.73 0.31 -13.42
C LYS A 118 4.14 0.41 -11.95
N TRP A 119 3.20 0.77 -11.08
CA TRP A 119 3.41 0.89 -9.64
C TRP A 119 2.70 -0.25 -8.91
N LEU A 120 3.40 -0.88 -7.98
CA LEU A 120 2.89 -1.97 -7.17
C LEU A 120 3.04 -1.64 -5.68
N PHE A 121 1.92 -1.51 -4.97
CA PHE A 121 1.88 -1.31 -3.52
C PHE A 121 1.72 -2.66 -2.85
N THR A 122 2.76 -3.12 -2.16
CA THR A 122 2.86 -4.51 -1.68
C THR A 122 2.48 -4.70 -0.23
N GLY A 123 2.26 -3.60 0.54
CA GLY A 123 2.19 -3.75 1.98
C GLY A 123 3.39 -4.56 2.48
N ASP A 124 3.12 -5.53 3.34
CA ASP A 124 4.16 -6.38 3.94
C ASP A 124 4.35 -7.72 3.22
N THR A 125 4.05 -7.77 1.92
CA THR A 125 4.30 -8.97 1.11
C THR A 125 5.74 -9.01 0.60
N LEU A 126 6.22 -7.94 -0.05
CA LEU A 126 7.54 -7.83 -0.68
C LEU A 126 8.22 -6.53 -0.27
N PHE A 127 9.44 -6.61 0.20
CA PHE A 127 10.32 -5.48 0.52
C PHE A 127 11.58 -5.51 -0.36
N GLN A 128 12.36 -4.44 -0.33
CA GLN A 128 13.67 -4.44 -0.95
C GLN A 128 14.55 -5.52 -0.33
N GLU A 129 14.94 -6.51 -1.14
CA GLU A 129 15.80 -7.65 -0.78
C GLU A 129 15.30 -8.45 0.44
N SER A 130 13.99 -8.36 0.73
CA SER A 130 13.37 -9.03 1.88
C SER A 130 11.88 -9.30 1.62
N ILE A 131 11.24 -9.98 2.59
CA ILE A 131 9.81 -10.31 2.56
C ILE A 131 9.17 -10.08 3.92
N GLY A 132 7.84 -10.03 3.97
CA GLY A 132 7.11 -9.98 5.22
C GLY A 132 7.36 -11.20 6.11
N ARG A 133 7.33 -11.01 7.41
CA ARG A 133 7.40 -12.11 8.39
C ARG A 133 6.14 -12.97 8.33
N THR A 134 6.27 -14.22 8.71
CA THR A 134 5.15 -15.21 8.66
C THR A 134 4.93 -15.92 9.99
N ASP A 135 5.57 -15.46 11.05
CA ASP A 135 5.52 -16.06 12.38
C ASP A 135 4.45 -15.46 13.30
N LEU A 136 3.69 -14.47 12.83
CA LEU A 136 2.53 -13.93 13.53
C LEU A 136 1.24 -14.71 13.19
N PRO A 137 0.18 -14.60 14.03
CA PRO A 137 -1.11 -15.25 13.73
C PRO A 137 -1.64 -14.85 12.34
N GLY A 138 -2.02 -15.84 11.54
CA GLY A 138 -2.44 -15.66 10.15
C GLY A 138 -1.30 -15.72 9.13
N GLY A 139 -0.04 -15.87 9.59
CA GLY A 139 1.14 -16.01 8.74
C GLY A 139 1.34 -17.44 8.22
N ASP A 140 1.80 -17.57 6.96
CA ASP A 140 2.12 -18.84 6.30
C ASP A 140 3.20 -18.63 5.24
N MET A 141 4.39 -19.19 5.45
CA MET A 141 5.53 -19.05 4.54
C MET A 141 5.24 -19.66 3.16
N GLY A 142 4.56 -20.81 3.12
CA GLY A 142 4.22 -21.48 1.85
C GLY A 142 3.24 -20.63 1.02
N MET A 143 2.29 -19.97 1.66
CA MET A 143 1.40 -19.03 0.99
C MET A 143 2.18 -17.79 0.51
N LEU A 144 3.07 -17.24 1.34
CA LEU A 144 3.86 -16.07 0.98
C LEU A 144 4.73 -16.35 -0.25
N ILE A 145 5.42 -17.48 -0.33
CA ILE A 145 6.21 -17.86 -1.51
C ILE A 145 5.34 -17.96 -2.77
N ARG A 146 4.12 -18.49 -2.67
CA ARG A 146 3.19 -18.51 -3.82
C ARG A 146 2.76 -17.10 -4.23
N SER A 147 2.51 -16.22 -3.26
CA SER A 147 2.18 -14.81 -3.48
C SER A 147 3.32 -14.07 -4.17
N LEU A 148 4.56 -14.26 -3.70
CA LEU A 148 5.77 -13.68 -4.30
C LEU A 148 5.95 -14.14 -5.76
N LYS A 149 5.78 -15.43 -6.05
CA LYS A 149 5.81 -15.94 -7.43
C LYS A 149 4.76 -15.30 -8.35
N LYS A 150 3.58 -14.99 -7.82
CA LYS A 150 2.58 -14.22 -8.58
C LYS A 150 3.11 -12.81 -8.91
N LEU A 151 3.72 -12.11 -7.96
CA LEU A 151 4.25 -10.77 -8.17
C LEU A 151 5.40 -10.75 -9.19
N THR A 152 6.25 -11.78 -9.23
CA THR A 152 7.36 -11.88 -10.21
C THR A 152 6.90 -12.07 -11.65
N THR A 153 5.62 -12.28 -11.91
CA THR A 153 5.06 -12.29 -13.28
C THR A 153 4.82 -10.89 -13.84
N LEU A 154 4.86 -9.86 -13.00
CA LEU A 154 4.75 -8.47 -13.44
C LEU A 154 6.01 -8.03 -14.20
N PRO A 155 5.92 -6.98 -15.03
CA PRO A 155 7.08 -6.45 -15.76
C PRO A 155 8.24 -6.07 -14.82
N ASP A 156 9.47 -6.30 -15.25
CA ASP A 156 10.67 -6.03 -14.45
C ASP A 156 10.84 -4.56 -14.06
N ASP A 157 10.35 -3.64 -14.89
CA ASP A 157 10.35 -2.20 -14.65
C ASP A 157 9.19 -1.72 -13.75
N THR A 158 8.42 -2.65 -13.16
CA THR A 158 7.40 -2.31 -12.16
C THR A 158 8.06 -1.83 -10.88
N THR A 159 7.77 -0.59 -10.48
CA THR A 159 8.23 -0.04 -9.20
C THR A 159 7.41 -0.59 -8.04
N VAL A 160 8.09 -1.12 -7.04
CA VAL A 160 7.48 -1.67 -5.81
C VAL A 160 7.53 -0.61 -4.72
N TYR A 161 6.38 -0.33 -4.13
CA TYR A 161 6.18 0.55 -2.97
C TYR A 161 5.72 -0.31 -1.78
N PRO A 162 6.63 -0.66 -0.85
CA PRO A 162 6.34 -1.57 0.25
C PRO A 162 5.64 -0.89 1.43
N GLY A 163 5.14 -1.70 2.38
CA GLY A 163 4.62 -1.22 3.66
C GLY A 163 5.69 -0.62 4.57
N HIS A 164 6.94 -1.02 4.43
CA HIS A 164 8.10 -0.51 5.17
C HIS A 164 9.33 -0.44 4.27
N GLY A 165 10.24 0.50 4.57
CA GLY A 165 11.54 0.60 3.91
C GLY A 165 11.51 1.41 2.62
N TYR A 166 12.37 1.04 1.67
CA TYR A 166 12.56 1.76 0.42
C TYR A 166 11.84 1.10 -0.73
N SER A 167 11.50 1.89 -1.75
CA SER A 167 11.00 1.38 -3.02
C SER A 167 12.10 0.59 -3.77
N THR A 168 11.65 -0.38 -4.56
CA THR A 168 12.50 -1.23 -5.39
C THR A 168 11.83 -1.49 -6.74
N THR A 169 12.27 -2.47 -7.52
CA THR A 169 11.60 -2.92 -8.75
C THR A 169 11.46 -4.43 -8.77
N ILE A 170 10.50 -4.95 -9.51
CA ILE A 170 10.33 -6.40 -9.69
C ILE A 170 11.60 -7.04 -10.27
N GLY A 171 12.26 -6.38 -11.23
CA GLY A 171 13.50 -6.87 -11.79
C GLY A 171 14.63 -6.95 -10.76
N HIS A 172 14.81 -5.89 -9.93
CA HIS A 172 15.80 -5.92 -8.86
C HIS A 172 15.55 -7.07 -7.88
N GLU A 173 14.29 -7.26 -7.49
CA GLU A 173 13.94 -8.32 -6.52
C GLU A 173 14.16 -9.73 -7.10
N LYS A 174 13.90 -9.94 -8.39
CA LYS A 174 14.22 -11.22 -9.06
C LYS A 174 15.72 -11.54 -9.04
N ASP A 175 16.57 -10.51 -9.14
CA ASP A 175 18.01 -10.70 -9.22
C ASP A 175 18.68 -10.80 -7.84
N TYR A 176 18.15 -10.12 -6.82
CA TYR A 176 18.84 -9.92 -5.54
C TYR A 176 18.08 -10.37 -4.31
N ASN A 177 16.76 -10.61 -4.39
CA ASN A 177 16.00 -11.03 -3.23
C ASN A 177 16.23 -12.53 -2.94
N PRO A 178 16.74 -12.91 -1.76
CA PRO A 178 17.08 -14.31 -1.46
C PRO A 178 15.88 -15.24 -1.31
N TYR A 179 14.66 -14.71 -1.40
CA TYR A 179 13.41 -15.47 -1.26
C TYR A 179 12.67 -15.68 -2.60
N LEU A 180 13.16 -15.12 -3.70
CA LEU A 180 12.58 -15.20 -5.04
C LEU A 180 13.34 -16.13 -5.98
#